data_05061467d89c635d9081b910d6e608e7
#
_entry.id   05061467d89c635d9081b910d6e608e7
#
_cell.length_a   1.000
_cell.length_b   1.000
_cell.length_c   1.000
_cell.angle_alpha   90.00
_cell.angle_beta   90.00
_cell.angle_gamma   90.00
#
_symmetry.space_group_name_H-M   'P 1'
#
loop_
_entity.id
_entity.type
_entity.pdbx_description
1 polymer ?
#
loop_
_entity_poly.entity_id
_entity_poly.type
_entity_poly.pdbx_seq_one_letter_code
_entity_poly.pdbx_strand_id
1 'polypeptide(L)'
;GAKIDFSGLDDPEKIKGISNYKRVHLEELSEFDEPDLKQIRKRLRGKVGQQIICTFNPVSETCWIKKKLFDTEKWHDVSMTVEIAGKALPEELTKVKSIRMNSTKSILNPRTRQIEEHAPDMVVIQSTYLNNFWVVGSPDGTYGYYDEQCIADFEKDRLNDPDYYNVYALGEWGVIRTGSEFFGSFHRGRHSGEHPYISDLPIHISVDNNVLPYISVSYWQVDLSTGIKIWQFHETCAESPNNTVKKSSKLVGKYLKDIGYCDK
;
A
#
# COMPACT_ATOMS: atom_id res chain seq x y z
N GLY A 1 -30.66 9.92 -21.34
CA GLY A 1 -30.54 9.52 -19.95
C GLY A 1 -29.13 9.06 -19.63
N ALA A 2 -28.73 9.06 -18.36
CA ALA A 2 -27.47 8.48 -17.92
C ALA A 2 -27.55 6.95 -18.00
N LYS A 3 -26.47 6.31 -18.45
CA LYS A 3 -26.33 4.85 -18.47
C LYS A 3 -25.25 4.47 -17.46
N ILE A 4 -25.54 3.46 -16.63
CA ILE A 4 -24.60 2.86 -15.70
C ILE A 4 -24.49 1.39 -16.08
N ASP A 5 -23.27 0.93 -16.30
CA ASP A 5 -22.96 -0.47 -16.55
C ASP A 5 -22.08 -1.01 -15.42
N PHE A 6 -22.38 -2.22 -14.96
CA PHE A 6 -21.59 -2.95 -13.97
C PHE A 6 -20.79 -4.04 -14.68
N SER A 7 -19.53 -4.21 -14.31
CA SER A 7 -18.67 -5.24 -14.90
C SER A 7 -17.67 -5.74 -13.87
N GLY A 8 -17.50 -7.05 -13.78
CA GLY A 8 -16.36 -7.65 -13.09
C GLY A 8 -15.09 -7.60 -13.94
N LEU A 9 -13.93 -7.75 -13.31
CA LEU A 9 -12.61 -7.73 -13.95
C LEU A 9 -12.05 -9.13 -14.21
N ASP A 10 -12.91 -10.13 -14.12
CA ASP A 10 -12.61 -11.54 -14.42
C ASP A 10 -12.12 -11.78 -15.86
N ASP A 11 -12.42 -10.85 -16.78
CA ASP A 11 -11.96 -10.86 -18.16
C ASP A 11 -11.43 -9.47 -18.57
N PRO A 12 -10.10 -9.35 -18.85
CA PRO A 12 -9.50 -8.09 -19.33
C PRO A 12 -10.12 -7.56 -20.63
N GLU A 13 -10.79 -8.40 -21.42
CA GLU A 13 -11.48 -7.98 -22.64
C GLU A 13 -12.69 -7.08 -22.34
N LYS A 14 -13.34 -7.25 -21.19
CA LYS A 14 -14.47 -6.40 -20.75
C LYS A 14 -14.08 -4.94 -20.61
N ILE A 15 -12.81 -4.65 -20.29
CA ILE A 15 -12.28 -3.28 -20.20
C ILE A 15 -12.22 -2.59 -21.56
N LYS A 16 -12.23 -3.33 -22.69
CA LYS A 16 -12.08 -2.73 -24.01
C LYS A 16 -13.21 -1.77 -24.39
N GLY A 17 -14.37 -1.89 -23.78
CA GLY A 17 -15.57 -1.09 -24.07
C GLY A 17 -15.66 0.26 -23.34
N ILE A 18 -14.76 0.59 -22.41
CA ILE A 18 -14.93 1.75 -21.50
C ILE A 18 -14.58 3.12 -22.09
N SER A 19 -14.10 3.19 -23.32
CA SER A 19 -13.68 4.47 -23.96
C SER A 19 -14.79 5.53 -24.04
N ASN A 20 -16.04 5.11 -24.02
CA ASN A 20 -17.20 6.00 -24.16
C ASN A 20 -17.77 6.51 -22.82
N TYR A 21 -17.27 6.04 -21.71
CA TYR A 21 -17.75 6.45 -20.39
C TYR A 21 -17.12 7.77 -19.95
N LYS A 22 -17.89 8.56 -19.21
CA LYS A 22 -17.41 9.81 -18.61
C LYS A 22 -16.73 9.52 -17.27
N ARG A 23 -17.21 8.51 -16.55
CA ARG A 23 -16.68 8.11 -15.23
C ARG A 23 -16.54 6.60 -15.16
N VAL A 24 -15.50 6.16 -14.48
CA VAL A 24 -15.28 4.77 -14.08
C VAL A 24 -15.10 4.77 -12.58
N HIS A 25 -15.85 3.93 -11.89
CA HIS A 25 -15.69 3.68 -10.46
C HIS A 25 -15.05 2.31 -10.28
N LEU A 26 -13.93 2.26 -9.59
CA LEU A 26 -13.23 1.05 -9.18
C LEU A 26 -13.45 0.88 -7.69
N GLU A 27 -14.37 -0.01 -7.34
CA GLU A 27 -14.65 -0.38 -5.96
C GLU A 27 -13.60 -1.41 -5.52
N GLU A 28 -13.11 -1.28 -4.30
CA GLU A 28 -12.03 -2.11 -3.75
C GLU A 28 -10.78 -2.15 -4.66
N LEU A 29 -10.17 -0.96 -4.88
CA LEU A 29 -8.96 -0.86 -5.72
C LEU A 29 -7.83 -1.81 -5.27
N SER A 30 -7.83 -2.24 -4.02
CA SER A 30 -6.92 -3.24 -3.46
C SER A 30 -6.99 -4.60 -4.15
N GLU A 31 -8.12 -4.95 -4.76
CA GLU A 31 -8.34 -6.18 -5.51
C GLU A 31 -7.82 -6.12 -6.95
N PHE A 32 -7.40 -4.94 -7.41
CA PHE A 32 -6.88 -4.71 -8.76
C PHE A 32 -5.36 -4.72 -8.78
N ASP A 33 -4.79 -5.14 -9.90
CA ASP A 33 -3.36 -5.00 -10.16
C ASP A 33 -3.01 -3.64 -10.79
N GLU A 34 -1.76 -3.20 -10.64
CA GLU A 34 -1.27 -1.97 -11.28
C GLU A 34 -1.48 -1.97 -12.82
N PRO A 35 -1.25 -3.08 -13.56
CA PRO A 35 -1.56 -3.19 -14.99
C PRO A 35 -3.02 -2.89 -15.34
N ASP A 36 -3.96 -3.31 -14.50
CA ASP A 36 -5.40 -3.09 -14.74
C ASP A 36 -5.74 -1.60 -14.71
N LEU A 37 -5.29 -0.90 -13.66
CA LEU A 37 -5.46 0.56 -13.58
C LEU A 37 -4.81 1.27 -14.77
N LYS A 38 -3.61 0.85 -15.18
CA LYS A 38 -2.93 1.40 -16.37
C LYS A 38 -3.74 1.19 -17.65
N GLN A 39 -4.36 0.02 -17.81
CA GLN A 39 -5.23 -0.26 -18.96
C GLN A 39 -6.46 0.66 -18.94
N ILE A 40 -7.14 0.77 -17.80
CA ILE A 40 -8.32 1.62 -17.63
C ILE A 40 -7.97 3.07 -17.98
N ARG A 41 -6.88 3.61 -17.43
CA ARG A 41 -6.39 4.97 -17.73
C ARG A 41 -6.12 5.19 -19.22
N LYS A 42 -5.51 4.22 -19.91
CA LYS A 42 -5.25 4.30 -21.35
C LYS A 42 -6.50 4.28 -22.21
N ARG A 43 -7.55 3.60 -21.74
CA ARG A 43 -8.81 3.44 -22.49
C ARG A 43 -9.80 4.56 -22.21
N LEU A 44 -9.79 5.11 -21.00
CA LEU A 44 -10.60 6.27 -20.64
C LEU A 44 -9.97 7.55 -21.21
N ARG A 45 -10.21 7.80 -22.48
CA ARG A 45 -9.64 8.93 -23.24
C ARG A 45 -10.61 9.45 -24.31
N GLY A 46 -10.30 10.63 -24.86
CA GLY A 46 -11.04 11.20 -25.98
C GLY A 46 -12.23 12.05 -25.61
N LYS A 47 -12.51 12.25 -24.31
CA LYS A 47 -13.54 13.17 -23.81
C LYS A 47 -12.96 14.07 -22.72
N VAL A 48 -13.41 15.30 -22.68
CA VAL A 48 -13.05 16.26 -21.63
C VAL A 48 -13.76 15.90 -20.32
N GLY A 49 -13.05 16.02 -19.21
CA GLY A 49 -13.59 15.82 -17.86
C GLY A 49 -13.89 14.35 -17.51
N GLN A 50 -13.16 13.40 -18.11
CA GLN A 50 -13.24 12.00 -17.70
C GLN A 50 -12.60 11.81 -16.34
N GLN A 51 -13.20 10.95 -15.51
CA GLN A 51 -12.78 10.70 -14.13
C GLN A 51 -12.70 9.21 -13.85
N ILE A 52 -11.69 8.83 -13.06
CA ILE A 52 -11.59 7.53 -12.40
C ILE A 52 -11.78 7.79 -10.91
N ILE A 53 -12.75 7.13 -10.29
CA ILE A 53 -13.04 7.16 -8.87
C ILE A 53 -12.61 5.80 -8.32
N CYS A 54 -11.76 5.80 -7.30
CA CYS A 54 -11.28 4.58 -6.65
C CYS A 54 -11.66 4.61 -5.18
N THR A 55 -12.22 3.51 -4.68
CA THR A 55 -12.47 3.30 -3.25
C THR A 55 -11.67 2.08 -2.78
N PHE A 56 -11.07 2.14 -1.61
CA PHE A 56 -10.32 1.03 -1.03
C PHE A 56 -9.99 1.28 0.45
N ASN A 57 -9.75 0.20 1.17
CA ASN A 57 -9.14 0.26 2.48
C ASN A 57 -7.60 0.16 2.36
N PRO A 58 -6.82 0.99 3.08
CA PRO A 58 -5.37 1.05 2.95
C PRO A 58 -4.67 -0.10 3.70
N VAL A 59 -4.93 -1.34 3.29
CA VAL A 59 -4.57 -2.58 4.00
C VAL A 59 -3.07 -2.80 4.19
N SER A 60 -2.22 -2.24 3.33
CA SER A 60 -0.78 -2.47 3.40
C SER A 60 0.04 -1.30 2.90
N GLU A 61 1.02 -0.85 3.70
CA GLU A 61 2.03 0.12 3.28
C GLU A 61 2.92 -0.38 2.14
N THR A 62 3.00 -1.70 1.94
CA THR A 62 3.84 -2.30 0.91
C THR A 62 3.12 -2.55 -0.41
N CYS A 63 1.80 -2.32 -0.47
CA CYS A 63 1.02 -2.55 -1.68
C CYS A 63 1.40 -1.59 -2.82
N TRP A 64 1.04 -1.98 -4.04
CA TRP A 64 1.34 -1.18 -5.24
C TRP A 64 0.64 0.18 -5.23
N ILE A 65 -0.55 0.29 -4.64
CA ILE A 65 -1.31 1.53 -4.52
C ILE A 65 -0.47 2.56 -3.76
N LYS A 66 0.03 2.19 -2.56
CA LYS A 66 0.89 3.06 -1.76
C LYS A 66 2.12 3.48 -2.55
N LYS A 67 2.89 2.51 -3.04
CA LYS A 67 4.18 2.73 -3.70
C LYS A 67 4.08 3.47 -5.03
N LYS A 68 3.00 3.26 -5.82
CA LYS A 68 2.90 3.77 -7.19
C LYS A 68 1.94 4.95 -7.36
N LEU A 69 0.99 5.13 -6.45
CA LEU A 69 0.05 6.24 -6.52
C LEU A 69 0.31 7.29 -5.44
N PHE A 70 0.74 6.88 -4.24
CA PHE A 70 0.93 7.80 -3.14
C PHE A 70 2.38 8.28 -3.00
N ASP A 71 3.35 7.36 -2.95
CA ASP A 71 4.75 7.72 -2.67
C ASP A 71 5.46 8.38 -3.86
N THR A 72 4.87 8.30 -5.06
CA THR A 72 5.39 8.98 -6.26
C THR A 72 4.92 10.42 -6.41
N GLU A 73 3.96 10.85 -5.60
CA GLU A 73 3.34 12.17 -5.66
C GLU A 73 3.77 13.05 -4.48
N LYS A 74 3.75 14.36 -4.70
CA LYS A 74 3.82 15.35 -3.63
C LYS A 74 2.41 15.81 -3.33
N TRP A 75 2.00 15.69 -2.08
CA TRP A 75 0.65 16.01 -1.62
C TRP A 75 0.63 17.29 -0.81
N HIS A 76 -0.47 18.02 -0.91
CA HIS A 76 -0.79 19.16 -0.05
C HIS A 76 -2.26 19.07 0.37
N ASP A 77 -2.53 19.54 1.58
CA ASP A 77 -3.89 19.59 2.11
C ASP A 77 -4.71 20.65 1.40
N VAL A 78 -5.98 20.34 1.15
CA VAL A 78 -6.94 21.26 0.54
C VAL A 78 -8.24 21.23 1.33
N SER A 79 -8.96 22.35 1.33
CA SER A 79 -10.33 22.42 1.81
C SER A 79 -11.30 22.33 0.65
N MET A 80 -12.38 21.60 0.81
CA MET A 80 -13.45 21.50 -0.20
C MET A 80 -14.78 21.86 0.46
N THR A 81 -15.56 22.66 -0.24
CA THR A 81 -16.97 22.89 0.11
C THR A 81 -17.84 21.88 -0.65
N VAL A 82 -18.67 21.14 0.05
CA VAL A 82 -19.62 20.21 -0.56
C VAL A 82 -20.95 20.92 -0.73
N GLU A 83 -21.48 20.90 -1.95
CA GLU A 83 -22.77 21.46 -2.28
C GLU A 83 -23.73 20.38 -2.75
N ILE A 84 -24.96 20.42 -2.23
CA ILE A 84 -26.07 19.58 -2.70
C ILE A 84 -27.19 20.51 -3.18
N ALA A 85 -27.62 20.31 -4.43
CA ALA A 85 -28.67 21.13 -5.07
C ALA A 85 -28.39 22.64 -5.01
N GLY A 86 -27.09 23.03 -5.16
CA GLY A 86 -26.66 24.44 -5.15
C GLY A 86 -26.63 25.09 -3.75
N LYS A 87 -26.69 24.28 -2.70
CA LYS A 87 -26.52 24.75 -1.32
C LYS A 87 -25.30 24.08 -0.70
N ALA A 88 -24.39 24.89 -0.16
CA ALA A 88 -23.26 24.40 0.61
C ALA A 88 -23.76 23.69 1.87
N LEU A 89 -23.25 22.51 2.14
CA LEU A 89 -23.52 21.82 3.39
C LEU A 89 -22.66 22.43 4.51
N PRO A 90 -23.16 22.46 5.75
CA PRO A 90 -22.36 22.82 6.91
C PRO A 90 -21.08 21.98 6.99
N GLU A 91 -19.98 22.59 7.43
CA GLU A 91 -18.70 21.90 7.53
C GLU A 91 -18.79 20.65 8.42
N GLU A 92 -19.55 20.73 9.50
CA GLU A 92 -19.78 19.63 10.42
C GLU A 92 -20.41 18.40 9.75
N LEU A 93 -21.22 18.61 8.71
CA LEU A 93 -21.87 17.54 7.94
C LEU A 93 -21.02 17.00 6.78
N THR A 94 -19.89 17.65 6.49
CA THR A 94 -19.00 17.28 5.38
C THR A 94 -17.60 16.94 5.84
N LYS A 95 -17.37 16.91 7.15
CA LYS A 95 -16.06 16.69 7.74
C LYS A 95 -15.54 15.31 7.41
N VAL A 96 -14.41 15.28 6.75
CA VAL A 96 -13.60 14.08 6.52
C VAL A 96 -12.28 14.22 7.27
N LYS A 97 -11.52 13.14 7.43
CA LYS A 97 -10.24 13.15 8.12
C LYS A 97 -9.22 14.04 7.41
N SER A 98 -9.08 13.88 6.11
CA SER A 98 -8.23 14.74 5.28
C SER A 98 -8.67 14.74 3.82
N ILE A 99 -8.41 15.86 3.15
CA ILE A 99 -8.50 15.96 1.70
C ILE A 99 -7.15 16.47 1.21
N ARG A 100 -6.53 15.75 0.30
CA ARG A 100 -5.23 16.10 -0.26
C ARG A 100 -5.29 16.10 -1.78
N MET A 101 -4.53 17.01 -2.38
CA MET A 101 -4.38 17.11 -3.82
C MET A 101 -2.90 16.95 -4.17
N ASN A 102 -2.59 16.33 -5.29
CA ASN A 102 -1.22 16.25 -5.76
C ASN A 102 -0.74 17.61 -6.30
N SER A 103 0.59 17.79 -6.36
CA SER A 103 1.19 19.04 -6.84
C SER A 103 1.24 19.09 -8.36
N THR A 104 1.33 20.30 -8.90
CA THR A 104 1.68 20.55 -10.31
C THR A 104 2.94 19.79 -10.71
N LYS A 105 2.95 19.23 -11.90
CA LYS A 105 4.05 18.44 -12.47
C LYS A 105 4.63 19.12 -13.70
N SER A 106 5.94 19.15 -13.79
CA SER A 106 6.64 19.57 -15.01
C SER A 106 6.85 18.35 -15.92
N ILE A 107 6.28 18.39 -17.11
CA ILE A 107 6.34 17.31 -18.09
C ILE A 107 6.96 17.82 -19.37
N LEU A 108 7.91 17.06 -19.92
CA LEU A 108 8.46 17.35 -21.24
C LEU A 108 7.43 16.99 -22.31
N ASN A 109 6.93 17.98 -23.03
CA ASN A 109 6.08 17.74 -24.19
C ASN A 109 6.92 17.11 -25.32
N PRO A 110 6.62 15.87 -25.77
CA PRO A 110 7.44 15.19 -26.76
C PRO A 110 7.37 15.83 -28.16
N ARG A 111 6.35 16.63 -28.44
CA ARG A 111 6.16 17.30 -29.72
C ARG A 111 6.90 18.64 -29.79
N THR A 112 6.74 19.47 -28.75
CA THR A 112 7.33 20.82 -28.71
C THR A 112 8.73 20.83 -28.14
N ARG A 113 9.13 19.75 -27.42
CA ARG A 113 10.38 19.66 -26.67
C ARG A 113 10.51 20.71 -25.55
N GLN A 114 9.40 21.31 -25.16
CA GLN A 114 9.34 22.26 -24.05
C GLN A 114 8.81 21.60 -22.78
N ILE A 115 9.22 22.13 -21.65
CA ILE A 115 8.66 21.74 -20.35
C ILE A 115 7.34 22.47 -20.18
N GLU A 116 6.28 21.72 -19.95
CA GLU A 116 4.93 22.22 -19.70
C GLU A 116 4.51 21.85 -18.28
N GLU A 117 3.78 22.74 -17.63
CA GLU A 117 3.22 22.47 -16.31
C GLU A 117 1.84 21.84 -16.42
N HIS A 118 1.67 20.68 -15.82
CA HIS A 118 0.40 20.00 -15.67
C HIS A 118 -0.20 20.32 -14.30
N ALA A 119 -1.41 20.84 -14.30
CA ALA A 119 -2.18 21.09 -13.09
C ALA A 119 -2.42 19.80 -12.30
N PRO A 120 -2.67 19.89 -10.97
CA PRO A 120 -3.06 18.76 -10.15
C PRO A 120 -4.25 18.01 -10.76
N ASP A 121 -4.16 16.69 -10.77
CA ASP A 121 -5.13 15.80 -11.41
C ASP A 121 -5.62 14.67 -10.50
N MET A 122 -5.11 14.60 -9.27
CA MET A 122 -5.48 13.59 -8.28
C MET A 122 -5.93 14.23 -6.98
N VAL A 123 -7.05 13.74 -6.46
CA VAL A 123 -7.57 14.10 -5.12
C VAL A 123 -7.71 12.83 -4.31
N VAL A 124 -7.24 12.86 -3.08
CA VAL A 124 -7.40 11.80 -2.08
C VAL A 124 -8.27 12.32 -0.96
N ILE A 125 -9.36 11.62 -0.70
CA ILE A 125 -10.27 11.88 0.42
C ILE A 125 -10.11 10.70 1.39
N GLN A 126 -9.66 11.00 2.61
CA GLN A 126 -9.58 10.03 3.68
C GLN A 126 -10.73 10.25 4.64
N SER A 127 -11.51 9.22 4.87
CA SER A 127 -12.61 9.22 5.83
C SER A 127 -12.42 8.12 6.87
N THR A 128 -13.13 8.24 7.98
CA THR A 128 -13.19 7.25 9.05
C THR A 128 -14.66 6.89 9.30
N TYR A 129 -14.93 5.84 10.07
CA TYR A 129 -16.31 5.54 10.44
C TYR A 129 -16.99 6.69 11.20
N LEU A 130 -16.21 7.53 11.89
CA LEU A 130 -16.71 8.74 12.59
C LEU A 130 -17.21 9.82 11.64
N ASN A 131 -16.87 9.74 10.35
CA ASN A 131 -17.41 10.62 9.31
C ASN A 131 -18.63 10.02 8.60
N ASN A 132 -18.98 8.78 8.93
CA ASN A 132 -20.15 8.11 8.38
C ASN A 132 -21.37 8.34 9.27
N PHE A 133 -22.19 9.31 8.90
CA PHE A 133 -23.36 9.67 9.69
C PHE A 133 -24.47 8.59 9.73
N TRP A 134 -24.35 7.56 8.90
CA TRP A 134 -25.18 6.36 8.98
C TRP A 134 -24.66 5.32 9.98
N VAL A 135 -23.55 5.63 10.65
CA VAL A 135 -22.99 4.86 11.76
C VAL A 135 -23.06 5.66 13.06
N VAL A 136 -22.64 6.94 13.02
CA VAL A 136 -22.52 7.76 14.24
C VAL A 136 -23.60 8.81 14.40
N GLY A 137 -24.54 8.92 13.46
CA GLY A 137 -25.51 10.02 13.40
C GLY A 137 -24.87 11.34 12.96
N SER A 138 -25.69 12.29 12.49
CA SER A 138 -25.22 13.64 12.19
C SER A 138 -24.94 14.42 13.47
N PRO A 139 -23.97 15.37 13.49
CA PRO A 139 -23.67 16.18 14.68
C PRO A 139 -24.83 16.99 15.21
N ASP A 140 -25.76 17.40 14.34
CA ASP A 140 -26.96 18.16 14.67
C ASP A 140 -28.20 17.28 14.93
N GLY A 141 -28.06 15.95 14.80
CA GLY A 141 -29.13 14.98 15.01
C GLY A 141 -30.26 15.02 13.98
N THR A 142 -30.08 15.74 12.85
CA THR A 142 -31.18 15.94 11.87
C THR A 142 -31.27 14.82 10.85
N TYR A 143 -30.17 14.06 10.62
CA TYR A 143 -30.14 12.94 9.69
C TYR A 143 -29.10 11.89 10.08
N GLY A 144 -29.11 10.76 9.35
CA GLY A 144 -28.24 9.66 9.65
C GLY A 144 -28.86 8.66 10.62
N TYR A 145 -28.03 7.77 11.11
CA TYR A 145 -28.43 6.72 12.03
C TYR A 145 -27.31 6.45 13.02
N TYR A 146 -27.64 6.24 14.28
CA TYR A 146 -26.66 5.83 15.29
C TYR A 146 -26.72 4.32 15.47
N ASP A 147 -25.70 3.63 14.95
CA ASP A 147 -25.59 2.17 14.97
C ASP A 147 -24.73 1.73 16.16
N GLU A 148 -25.39 1.47 17.30
CA GLU A 148 -24.71 1.03 18.52
C GLU A 148 -23.91 -0.25 18.31
N GLN A 149 -24.43 -1.19 17.52
CA GLN A 149 -23.76 -2.46 17.28
C GLN A 149 -22.48 -2.28 16.46
N CYS A 150 -22.55 -1.52 15.38
CA CYS A 150 -21.40 -1.22 14.54
C CYS A 150 -20.31 -0.47 15.34
N ILE A 151 -20.70 0.50 16.16
CA ILE A 151 -19.76 1.23 17.03
C ILE A 151 -19.12 0.30 18.06
N ALA A 152 -19.91 -0.58 18.69
CA ALA A 152 -19.40 -1.56 19.67
C ALA A 152 -18.42 -2.54 19.02
N ASP A 153 -18.67 -2.96 17.78
CA ASP A 153 -17.75 -3.83 17.04
C ASP A 153 -16.42 -3.11 16.72
N PHE A 154 -16.45 -1.86 16.26
CA PHE A 154 -15.23 -1.07 16.08
C PHE A 154 -14.45 -0.86 17.39
N GLU A 155 -15.13 -0.60 18.50
CA GLU A 155 -14.46 -0.44 19.80
C GLU A 155 -13.85 -1.76 20.30
N LYS A 156 -14.49 -2.90 20.02
CA LYS A 156 -13.94 -4.22 20.28
C LYS A 156 -12.68 -4.47 19.45
N ASP A 157 -12.69 -4.12 18.17
CA ASP A 157 -11.53 -4.24 17.31
C ASP A 157 -10.40 -3.32 17.78
N ARG A 158 -10.70 -2.10 18.21
CA ARG A 158 -9.71 -1.18 18.78
C ARG A 158 -8.95 -1.79 19.96
N LEU A 159 -9.60 -2.61 20.77
CA LEU A 159 -9.00 -3.26 21.95
C LEU A 159 -8.29 -4.56 21.61
N ASN A 160 -8.82 -5.35 20.69
CA ASN A 160 -8.36 -6.72 20.43
C ASN A 160 -7.49 -6.85 19.17
N ASP A 161 -7.71 -5.99 18.18
CA ASP A 161 -6.96 -5.95 16.91
C ASP A 161 -6.77 -4.48 16.44
N PRO A 162 -5.87 -3.74 17.11
CA PRO A 162 -5.62 -2.33 16.77
C PRO A 162 -5.15 -2.13 15.32
N ASP A 163 -4.45 -3.10 14.73
CA ASP A 163 -3.98 -3.01 13.35
C ASP A 163 -5.17 -3.04 12.38
N TYR A 164 -6.12 -3.94 12.61
CA TYR A 164 -7.37 -4.01 11.85
C TYR A 164 -8.21 -2.74 12.02
N TYR A 165 -8.39 -2.28 13.26
CA TYR A 165 -9.11 -1.05 13.57
C TYR A 165 -8.51 0.18 12.86
N ASN A 166 -7.19 0.32 12.87
CA ASN A 166 -6.52 1.43 12.20
C ASN A 166 -6.80 1.47 10.69
N VAL A 167 -6.84 0.32 10.06
CA VAL A 167 -7.10 0.22 8.61
C VAL A 167 -8.58 0.43 8.29
N TYR A 168 -9.46 -0.37 8.88
CA TYR A 168 -10.87 -0.41 8.47
C TYR A 168 -11.75 0.65 9.13
N ALA A 169 -11.41 1.07 10.34
CA ALA A 169 -12.16 2.11 11.03
C ALA A 169 -11.60 3.51 10.78
N LEU A 170 -10.26 3.66 10.78
CA LEU A 170 -9.60 4.95 10.69
C LEU A 170 -8.99 5.27 9.33
N GLY A 171 -8.99 4.33 8.39
CA GLY A 171 -8.42 4.53 7.05
C GLY A 171 -6.92 4.84 7.07
N GLU A 172 -6.18 4.29 8.05
CA GLU A 172 -4.74 4.42 8.13
C GLU A 172 -4.05 3.32 7.32
N TRP A 173 -2.89 3.64 6.74
CA TRP A 173 -2.07 2.62 6.14
C TRP A 173 -1.53 1.67 7.20
N GLY A 174 -1.70 0.39 6.97
CA GLY A 174 -1.26 -0.62 7.92
C GLY A 174 -0.87 -1.93 7.26
N VAL A 175 -0.46 -2.86 8.10
CA VAL A 175 -0.25 -4.26 7.73
C VAL A 175 -1.30 -5.06 8.48
N ILE A 176 -2.36 -5.48 7.76
CA ILE A 176 -3.31 -6.41 8.35
C ILE A 176 -2.67 -7.78 8.43
N ARG A 177 -2.63 -8.30 9.64
CA ARG A 177 -2.19 -9.66 9.90
C ARG A 177 -3.33 -10.60 9.57
N THR A 178 -3.23 -11.30 8.45
CA THR A 178 -4.26 -12.26 8.00
C THR A 178 -4.20 -13.59 8.73
N GLY A 179 -3.26 -13.73 9.68
CA GLY A 179 -3.03 -15.00 10.38
C GLY A 179 -2.27 -16.03 9.54
N SER A 180 -1.91 -15.71 8.32
CA SER A 180 -1.06 -16.54 7.46
C SER A 180 0.42 -16.19 7.58
N GLU A 181 0.76 -15.17 8.36
CA GLU A 181 2.14 -14.82 8.63
C GLU A 181 2.81 -15.92 9.46
N PHE A 182 3.91 -16.44 8.93
CA PHE A 182 4.68 -17.49 9.61
C PHE A 182 5.20 -17.04 10.98
N PHE A 183 5.46 -15.73 11.15
CA PHE A 183 5.91 -15.10 12.38
C PHE A 183 4.91 -14.04 12.87
N GLY A 184 3.72 -14.44 13.35
CA GLY A 184 2.68 -13.53 13.83
C GLY A 184 3.10 -12.60 14.98
N SER A 185 4.16 -12.94 15.72
CA SER A 185 4.74 -12.10 16.79
C SER A 185 5.88 -11.19 16.34
N PHE A 186 6.17 -11.10 15.03
CA PHE A 186 7.22 -10.24 14.52
C PHE A 186 6.78 -8.78 14.54
N HIS A 187 7.56 -7.93 15.22
CA HIS A 187 7.41 -6.48 15.25
C HIS A 187 8.68 -5.81 14.72
N ARG A 188 8.59 -5.10 13.61
CA ARG A 188 9.75 -4.49 12.97
C ARG A 188 10.57 -3.63 13.93
N GLY A 189 9.95 -2.75 14.68
CA GLY A 189 10.65 -1.87 15.64
C GLY A 189 11.30 -2.61 16.82
N ARG A 190 10.90 -3.86 17.08
CA ARG A 190 11.44 -4.69 18.18
C ARG A 190 12.44 -5.72 17.70
N HIS A 191 12.22 -6.27 16.49
CA HIS A 191 12.95 -7.44 15.99
C HIS A 191 13.85 -7.10 14.78
N SER A 192 13.90 -5.84 14.35
CA SER A 192 14.83 -5.37 13.32
C SER A 192 15.74 -4.29 13.88
N GLY A 193 17.02 -4.37 13.55
CA GLY A 193 18.04 -3.43 13.99
C GLY A 193 19.36 -3.72 13.28
N GLU A 194 20.40 -2.96 13.62
CA GLU A 194 21.76 -3.26 13.17
C GLU A 194 22.34 -4.38 14.04
N HIS A 195 22.60 -5.52 13.43
CA HIS A 195 23.18 -6.69 14.07
C HIS A 195 24.49 -7.05 13.35
N PRO A 196 25.64 -6.56 13.82
CA PRO A 196 26.92 -6.81 13.18
C PRO A 196 27.36 -8.27 13.34
N TYR A 197 28.20 -8.73 12.43
CA TYR A 197 28.90 -10.00 12.56
C TYR A 197 29.85 -9.98 13.74
N ILE A 198 29.81 -11.02 14.60
CA ILE A 198 30.69 -11.22 15.74
C ILE A 198 31.63 -12.38 15.40
N SER A 199 32.94 -12.10 15.33
CA SER A 199 33.95 -13.05 14.87
C SER A 199 34.07 -14.32 15.70
N ASP A 200 33.70 -14.26 16.98
CA ASP A 200 33.86 -15.36 17.95
C ASP A 200 32.65 -16.30 18.01
N LEU A 201 31.58 -15.95 17.29
CA LEU A 201 30.40 -16.78 17.21
C LEU A 201 30.33 -17.55 15.87
N PRO A 202 29.84 -18.80 15.89
CA PRO A 202 29.67 -19.57 14.66
C PRO A 202 28.62 -18.93 13.74
N ILE A 203 28.81 -19.11 12.44
CA ILE A 203 27.85 -18.70 11.41
C ILE A 203 26.94 -19.90 11.10
N HIS A 204 25.65 -19.68 11.17
CA HIS A 204 24.61 -20.59 10.68
C HIS A 204 24.08 -20.06 9.36
N ILE A 205 23.99 -20.92 8.35
CA ILE A 205 23.54 -20.54 7.01
C ILE A 205 22.24 -21.30 6.72
N SER A 206 21.22 -20.57 6.29
CA SER A 206 20.01 -21.13 5.69
C SER A 206 19.90 -20.74 4.23
N VAL A 207 19.40 -21.64 3.40
CA VAL A 207 19.29 -21.46 1.96
C VAL A 207 17.85 -21.71 1.52
N ASP A 208 17.28 -20.75 0.85
CA ASP A 208 16.01 -20.90 0.12
C ASP A 208 16.34 -21.02 -1.38
N ASN A 209 16.06 -22.19 -1.93
CA ASN A 209 16.35 -22.54 -3.32
C ASN A 209 15.30 -22.06 -4.33
N ASN A 210 14.48 -21.09 -4.00
CA ASN A 210 13.57 -20.49 -4.96
C ASN A 210 14.37 -19.85 -6.11
N VAL A 211 14.27 -20.44 -7.28
CA VAL A 211 15.01 -19.97 -8.47
C VAL A 211 14.44 -18.64 -8.99
N LEU A 212 13.20 -18.33 -8.70
CA LEU A 212 12.52 -17.10 -9.07
C LEU A 212 11.88 -16.46 -7.82
N PRO A 213 12.15 -15.19 -7.53
CA PRO A 213 13.01 -14.28 -8.31
C PRO A 213 14.51 -14.49 -8.09
N TYR A 214 14.95 -15.17 -7.00
CA TYR A 214 16.36 -15.39 -6.64
C TYR A 214 16.51 -16.56 -5.66
N ILE A 215 17.74 -17.06 -5.54
CA ILE A 215 18.14 -17.94 -4.43
C ILE A 215 18.55 -17.03 -3.28
N SER A 216 17.90 -17.16 -2.13
CA SER A 216 18.24 -16.44 -0.91
C SER A 216 19.13 -17.29 0.00
N VAL A 217 20.17 -16.66 0.54
CA VAL A 217 21.05 -17.25 1.54
C VAL A 217 21.14 -16.31 2.73
N SER A 218 20.63 -16.73 3.87
CA SER A 218 20.62 -15.95 5.11
C SER A 218 21.72 -16.42 6.04
N TYR A 219 22.41 -15.46 6.69
CA TYR A 219 23.52 -15.70 7.60
C TYR A 219 23.12 -15.29 9.00
N TRP A 220 23.19 -16.23 9.93
CA TRP A 220 22.69 -16.10 11.28
C TRP A 220 23.79 -16.32 12.30
N GLN A 221 23.68 -15.68 13.44
CA GLN A 221 24.46 -16.00 14.63
C GLN A 221 23.55 -16.23 15.84
N VAL A 222 24.03 -17.05 16.76
CA VAL A 222 23.35 -17.40 18.00
C VAL A 222 24.32 -17.12 19.15
N ASP A 223 23.88 -16.29 20.10
CA ASP A 223 24.60 -16.03 21.34
C ASP A 223 23.79 -16.60 22.51
N LEU A 224 24.42 -17.49 23.28
CA LEU A 224 23.83 -18.15 24.45
C LEU A 224 24.43 -17.64 25.78
N SER A 225 25.33 -16.65 25.75
CA SER A 225 26.10 -16.21 26.91
C SER A 225 25.22 -15.53 27.99
N THR A 226 24.21 -14.77 27.58
CA THR A 226 23.34 -14.01 28.47
C THR A 226 21.85 -14.29 28.26
N GLY A 227 21.54 -15.40 27.63
CA GLY A 227 20.20 -15.80 27.18
C GLY A 227 20.25 -16.19 25.70
N ILE A 228 19.13 -16.61 25.14
CA ILE A 228 19.08 -16.99 23.74
C ILE A 228 18.87 -15.73 22.90
N LYS A 229 19.89 -15.33 22.15
CA LYS A 229 19.79 -14.26 21.16
C LYS A 229 20.11 -14.84 19.78
N ILE A 230 19.22 -14.64 18.82
CA ILE A 230 19.37 -15.10 17.45
C ILE A 230 19.13 -13.91 16.54
N TRP A 231 20.06 -13.67 15.62
CA TRP A 231 19.89 -12.58 14.65
C TRP A 231 20.46 -12.97 13.28
N GLN A 232 19.82 -12.41 12.25
CA GLN A 232 20.35 -12.41 10.90
C GLN A 232 21.21 -11.17 10.72
N PHE A 233 22.47 -11.35 10.36
CA PHE A 233 23.38 -10.22 10.16
C PHE A 233 23.65 -9.92 8.68
N HIS A 234 23.35 -10.86 7.77
CA HIS A 234 23.48 -10.65 6.33
C HIS A 234 22.55 -11.55 5.53
N GLU A 235 22.26 -11.15 4.30
CA GLU A 235 21.54 -11.93 3.30
C GLU A 235 22.19 -11.75 1.93
N THR A 236 22.35 -12.85 1.19
CA THR A 236 22.78 -12.83 -0.21
C THR A 236 21.61 -13.27 -1.08
N CYS A 237 21.11 -12.36 -1.93
CA CYS A 237 20.09 -12.66 -2.93
C CYS A 237 20.76 -12.88 -4.29
N ALA A 238 20.81 -14.13 -4.74
CA ALA A 238 21.44 -14.50 -6.00
C ALA A 238 20.42 -14.42 -7.15
N GLU A 239 20.28 -13.24 -7.73
CA GLU A 239 19.42 -12.99 -8.91
C GLU A 239 20.02 -13.56 -10.21
N SER A 240 19.19 -13.67 -11.25
CA SER A 240 19.66 -14.05 -12.58
C SER A 240 20.74 -13.07 -13.09
N PRO A 241 21.85 -13.57 -13.65
CA PRO A 241 22.18 -14.95 -14.03
C PRO A 241 22.89 -15.77 -12.94
N ASN A 242 22.87 -15.32 -11.68
CA ASN A 242 23.59 -15.94 -10.56
C ASN A 242 22.70 -16.90 -9.72
N ASN A 243 21.45 -17.06 -10.09
CA ASN A 243 20.44 -17.89 -9.42
C ASN A 243 20.57 -19.40 -9.71
N THR A 244 21.80 -19.89 -9.77
CA THR A 244 22.09 -21.32 -9.83
C THR A 244 22.90 -21.73 -8.60
N VAL A 245 22.72 -22.95 -8.10
CA VAL A 245 23.41 -23.46 -6.91
C VAL A 245 24.92 -23.21 -6.99
N LYS A 246 25.57 -23.51 -8.13
CA LYS A 246 27.02 -23.32 -8.33
C LYS A 246 27.45 -21.85 -8.24
N LYS A 247 26.65 -20.92 -8.77
CA LYS A 247 26.97 -19.48 -8.75
C LYS A 247 26.66 -18.85 -7.42
N SER A 248 25.52 -19.19 -6.81
CA SER A 248 25.18 -18.72 -5.46
C SER A 248 26.20 -19.19 -4.42
N SER A 249 26.67 -20.44 -4.49
CA SER A 249 27.73 -20.94 -3.61
C SER A 249 29.05 -20.14 -3.74
N LYS A 250 29.36 -19.64 -4.93
CA LYS A 250 30.54 -18.76 -5.12
C LYS A 250 30.35 -17.39 -4.46
N LEU A 251 29.14 -16.84 -4.50
CA LEU A 251 28.80 -15.59 -3.81
C LEU A 251 28.93 -15.75 -2.29
N VAL A 252 28.40 -16.87 -1.76
CA VAL A 252 28.55 -17.24 -0.34
C VAL A 252 30.03 -17.32 0.04
N GLY A 253 30.84 -18.10 -0.71
CA GLY A 253 32.25 -18.24 -0.43
C GLY A 253 33.05 -16.94 -0.52
N LYS A 254 32.67 -16.03 -1.44
CA LYS A 254 33.26 -14.70 -1.53
C LYS A 254 32.93 -13.90 -0.27
N TYR A 255 31.67 -13.82 0.11
CA TYR A 255 31.23 -13.06 1.29
C TYR A 255 31.93 -13.55 2.56
N LEU A 256 31.99 -14.87 2.79
CA LEU A 256 32.66 -15.45 3.96
C LEU A 256 34.13 -15.10 4.02
N LYS A 257 34.83 -15.01 2.89
CA LYS A 257 36.21 -14.51 2.81
C LYS A 257 36.30 -13.03 3.12
N ASP A 258 35.39 -12.21 2.55
CA ASP A 258 35.38 -10.75 2.73
C ASP A 258 35.20 -10.36 4.22
N ILE A 259 34.48 -11.17 5.01
CA ILE A 259 34.34 -10.98 6.47
C ILE A 259 35.42 -11.68 7.31
N GLY A 260 36.43 -12.32 6.68
CA GLY A 260 37.52 -13.00 7.36
C GLY A 260 37.13 -14.32 8.05
N TYR A 261 35.98 -14.92 7.72
CA TYR A 261 35.53 -16.18 8.35
C TYR A 261 36.31 -17.39 7.89
N CYS A 262 36.78 -17.39 6.65
CA CYS A 262 37.51 -18.52 6.06
C CYS A 262 39.04 -18.52 6.39
N ASP A 263 39.51 -17.50 7.10
CA ASP A 263 40.95 -17.38 7.45
C ASP A 263 41.22 -17.86 8.89
N LYS A 264 40.21 -18.45 9.54
CA LYS A 264 40.26 -19.13 10.85
C LYS A 264 40.20 -20.64 10.64
#